data_51f8d701d8883aaed446becc99c3260a
#
_entry.id   51f8d701d8883aaed446becc99c3260a
#
_cell.length_a   1.000
_cell.length_b   1.000
_cell.length_c   1.000
_cell.angle_alpha   90.00
_cell.angle_beta   90.00
_cell.angle_gamma   90.00
#
_symmetry.space_group_name_H-M   'P 1'
#
loop_
_entity.id
_entity.type
_entity.pdbx_description
1 polymer ?
#
loop_
_entity_poly.entity_id
_entity_poly.type
_entity_poly.pdbx_seq_one_letter_code
_entity_poly.pdbx_strand_id
1 'polypeptide(L)'
;MIRTSSVAPRSGGSTLELPADDLAASIRRKLDADLGTVRVRRPDGTLARMARLELLAEDVTPETWTLTLHWLTSTRRGSVNTKRNYLDDIRTTWAPYARTLGQERFALGCFTSDDIRSWRMHQEAQGAPPTTIARRLNMLSSLHKYAAERMDLPRNPVTQDDRPKVDKGNTSTSTPVLEIADIQALCDVAETEFDCLVLQLLYTLAGRVTEMCEADVTDIVRRTGRIHVDVTRKENKDRVLPLPAAVADMLTDHITGRTAGPLLLGADRERLTRHDVDGILTRLGHKARILTCPDAYTGRGRRRKDDDRPRHSFRTCKVCRDITPHVLRASRITHMLDAKVPLAEVQAFADHDNPATTVGYWNRRKVAERNAELVDAGASIFADRRPSTLDHTHQQEATA
;
A
#
# COMPACT_ATOMS: atom_id res chain seq x y z
N MET A 1 26.30 -43.54 49.94
CA MET A 1 25.57 -42.41 50.58
C MET A 1 25.44 -41.31 49.58
N ILE A 2 24.32 -41.23 48.90
CA ILE A 2 24.06 -40.19 47.93
C ILE A 2 23.03 -39.25 48.57
N ARG A 3 23.45 -37.96 48.76
CA ARG A 3 22.58 -36.95 49.31
C ARG A 3 21.66 -36.40 48.21
N THR A 4 20.39 -36.66 48.30
CA THR A 4 19.33 -36.02 47.51
C THR A 4 19.05 -34.64 48.06
N SER A 5 19.35 -33.62 47.29
CA SER A 5 19.00 -32.22 47.59
C SER A 5 17.61 -31.93 47.05
N SER A 6 16.65 -31.75 47.98
CA SER A 6 15.26 -31.36 47.70
C SER A 6 15.26 -29.86 47.33
N VAL A 7 14.91 -29.50 46.10
CA VAL A 7 14.58 -28.15 45.68
C VAL A 7 13.07 -27.93 45.87
N ALA A 8 12.76 -27.02 46.79
CA ALA A 8 11.37 -26.58 47.02
C ALA A 8 10.79 -25.83 45.80
N PRO A 9 9.49 -25.98 45.50
CA PRO A 9 8.89 -25.22 44.42
C PRO A 9 8.69 -23.76 44.82
N ARG A 10 9.17 -22.84 43.96
CA ARG A 10 8.88 -21.42 44.13
C ARG A 10 7.41 -21.16 43.90
N SER A 11 6.75 -20.73 44.97
CA SER A 11 5.36 -20.27 44.99
C SER A 11 5.23 -18.90 44.31
N GLY A 12 4.18 -18.74 43.49
CA GLY A 12 3.43 -17.50 43.38
C GLY A 12 3.82 -16.57 42.26
N GLY A 13 3.52 -16.95 41.01
CA GLY A 13 3.11 -15.95 40.02
C GLY A 13 1.57 -15.93 40.02
N SER A 14 0.97 -14.94 40.63
CA SER A 14 -0.47 -14.69 40.54
C SER A 14 -0.78 -14.27 39.09
N THR A 15 -1.17 -15.23 38.27
CA THR A 15 -1.92 -14.98 37.05
C THR A 15 -3.27 -14.44 37.49
N LEU A 16 -3.47 -13.13 37.34
CA LEU A 16 -4.78 -12.50 37.40
C LEU A 16 -5.62 -13.12 36.26
N GLU A 17 -6.32 -14.20 36.57
CA GLU A 17 -7.42 -14.68 35.73
C GLU A 17 -8.57 -13.67 35.84
N LEU A 18 -8.60 -12.75 34.85
CA LEU A 18 -9.75 -11.85 34.70
C LEU A 18 -10.99 -12.70 34.42
N PRO A 19 -12.14 -12.39 35.04
CA PRO A 19 -13.40 -13.02 34.68
C PRO A 19 -13.64 -12.96 33.18
N ALA A 20 -14.27 -13.98 32.59
CA ALA A 20 -14.47 -14.08 31.15
C ALA A 20 -15.18 -12.84 30.57
N ASP A 21 -16.07 -12.22 31.30
CA ASP A 21 -16.77 -10.99 30.93
C ASP A 21 -15.84 -9.78 30.89
N ASP A 22 -14.87 -9.66 31.79
CA ASP A 22 -13.87 -8.59 31.78
C ASP A 22 -12.87 -8.72 30.64
N LEU A 23 -12.54 -9.95 30.24
CA LEU A 23 -11.66 -10.20 29.10
C LEU A 23 -12.34 -9.80 27.79
N ALA A 24 -13.60 -10.17 27.59
CA ALA A 24 -14.37 -9.79 26.42
C ALA A 24 -14.55 -8.27 26.31
N ALA A 25 -14.83 -7.60 27.43
CA ALA A 25 -14.93 -6.14 27.50
C ALA A 25 -13.58 -5.45 27.21
N SER A 26 -12.47 -6.02 27.68
CA SER A 26 -11.12 -5.51 27.42
C SER A 26 -10.75 -5.66 25.94
N ILE A 27 -11.04 -6.80 25.32
CA ILE A 27 -10.85 -7.05 23.89
C ILE A 27 -11.64 -6.02 23.07
N ARG A 28 -12.90 -5.82 23.40
CA ARG A 28 -13.79 -4.87 22.73
C ARG A 28 -13.23 -3.45 22.82
N ARG A 29 -12.86 -2.98 24.02
CA ARG A 29 -12.28 -1.63 24.21
C ARG A 29 -11.01 -1.41 23.39
N LYS A 30 -10.11 -2.40 23.35
CA LYS A 30 -8.88 -2.31 22.55
C LYS A 30 -9.20 -2.23 21.06
N LEU A 31 -10.13 -3.04 20.56
CA LEU A 31 -10.52 -3.01 19.16
C LEU A 31 -11.25 -1.72 18.80
N ASP A 32 -12.12 -1.18 19.67
CA ASP A 32 -12.79 0.11 19.44
C ASP A 32 -11.77 1.24 19.31
N ALA A 33 -10.74 1.27 20.17
CA ALA A 33 -9.67 2.23 20.07
C ALA A 33 -8.86 2.10 18.76
N ASP A 34 -8.51 0.86 18.36
CA ASP A 34 -7.76 0.57 17.14
C ASP A 34 -8.57 0.91 15.87
N LEU A 35 -9.84 0.52 15.84
CA LEU A 35 -10.67 0.57 14.64
C LEU A 35 -11.35 1.93 14.45
N GLY A 36 -11.69 2.59 15.53
CA GLY A 36 -12.31 3.92 15.56
C GLY A 36 -13.68 3.94 14.90
N THR A 37 -14.07 5.14 14.48
CA THR A 37 -15.38 5.43 13.88
C THR A 37 -15.30 5.58 12.36
N VAL A 38 -16.45 5.45 11.71
CA VAL A 38 -16.63 5.73 10.28
C VAL A 38 -17.87 6.62 10.10
N ARG A 39 -17.86 7.46 9.08
CA ARG A 39 -19.05 8.23 8.69
C ARG A 39 -19.98 7.33 7.88
N VAL A 40 -21.21 7.22 8.33
CA VAL A 40 -22.29 6.51 7.62
C VAL A 40 -23.43 7.47 7.34
N ARG A 41 -24.08 7.30 6.20
CA ARG A 41 -25.31 8.01 5.87
C ARG A 41 -26.47 7.25 6.48
N ARG A 42 -27.24 7.88 7.33
CA ARG A 42 -28.47 7.33 7.91
C ARG A 42 -29.60 7.30 6.87
N PRO A 43 -30.65 6.50 7.10
CA PRO A 43 -31.82 6.47 6.20
C PRO A 43 -32.48 7.84 5.99
N ASP A 44 -32.40 8.73 6.97
CA ASP A 44 -32.88 10.11 6.91
C ASP A 44 -31.97 11.06 6.09
N GLY A 45 -30.87 10.52 5.53
CA GLY A 45 -29.90 11.26 4.72
C GLY A 45 -28.81 11.98 5.54
N THR A 46 -28.90 12.02 6.86
CA THR A 46 -27.89 12.65 7.73
C THR A 46 -26.62 11.80 7.79
N LEU A 47 -25.48 12.48 8.03
CA LEU A 47 -24.20 11.82 8.26
C LEU A 47 -23.94 11.68 9.76
N ALA A 48 -23.78 10.47 10.23
CA ALA A 48 -23.39 10.18 11.60
C ALA A 48 -22.02 9.52 11.67
N ARG A 49 -21.31 9.71 12.78
CA ARG A 49 -20.12 8.93 13.13
C ARG A 49 -20.57 7.77 14.00
N MET A 50 -20.27 6.54 13.56
CA MET A 50 -20.57 5.31 14.29
C MET A 50 -19.31 4.49 14.48
N ALA A 51 -19.22 3.78 15.60
CA ALA A 51 -18.12 2.84 15.82
C ALA A 51 -18.19 1.70 14.81
N ARG A 52 -17.04 1.31 14.26
CA ARG A 52 -16.99 0.21 13.26
C ARG A 52 -17.49 -1.12 13.84
N LEU A 53 -17.25 -1.36 15.12
CA LEU A 53 -17.73 -2.59 15.77
C LEU A 53 -19.24 -2.59 15.97
N GLU A 54 -19.87 -1.47 16.28
CA GLU A 54 -21.33 -1.38 16.36
C GLU A 54 -21.98 -1.74 15.04
N LEU A 55 -21.47 -1.14 13.94
CA LEU A 55 -21.94 -1.44 12.59
C LEU A 55 -21.74 -2.93 12.21
N LEU A 56 -20.65 -3.54 12.65
CA LEU A 56 -20.45 -4.97 12.42
C LEU A 56 -21.48 -5.81 13.16
N ALA A 57 -21.82 -5.45 14.41
CA ALA A 57 -22.80 -6.18 15.21
C ALA A 57 -24.21 -6.20 14.59
N GLU A 58 -24.56 -5.17 13.81
CA GLU A 58 -25.82 -5.12 13.06
C GLU A 58 -25.82 -6.08 11.85
N ASP A 59 -24.65 -6.31 11.26
CA ASP A 59 -24.49 -7.04 10.00
C ASP A 59 -24.25 -8.55 10.16
N VAL A 60 -23.86 -9.02 11.35
CA VAL A 60 -23.48 -10.43 11.61
C VAL A 60 -24.26 -11.05 12.76
N THR A 61 -24.31 -12.40 12.83
CA THR A 61 -24.89 -13.09 13.98
C THR A 61 -24.03 -12.92 15.25
N PRO A 62 -24.58 -13.03 16.46
CA PRO A 62 -23.84 -12.90 17.71
C PRO A 62 -22.61 -13.83 17.80
N GLU A 63 -22.73 -15.06 17.33
CA GLU A 63 -21.65 -16.05 17.31
C GLU A 63 -20.55 -15.62 16.33
N THR A 64 -20.93 -15.20 15.14
CA THR A 64 -19.99 -14.68 14.12
C THR A 64 -19.30 -13.43 14.60
N TRP A 65 -20.02 -12.55 15.31
CA TRP A 65 -19.47 -11.35 15.90
C TRP A 65 -18.38 -11.68 16.93
N THR A 66 -18.66 -12.55 17.88
CA THR A 66 -17.71 -12.99 18.91
C THR A 66 -16.46 -13.61 18.31
N LEU A 67 -16.62 -14.51 17.34
CA LEU A 67 -15.51 -15.15 16.64
C LEU A 67 -14.67 -14.14 15.83
N THR A 68 -15.33 -13.17 15.21
CA THR A 68 -14.63 -12.11 14.46
C THR A 68 -13.78 -11.25 15.37
N LEU A 69 -14.27 -10.87 16.56
CA LEU A 69 -13.48 -10.10 17.53
C LEU A 69 -12.23 -10.88 17.97
N HIS A 70 -12.39 -12.14 18.35
CA HIS A 70 -11.26 -12.99 18.76
C HIS A 70 -10.28 -13.22 17.59
N TRP A 71 -10.77 -13.41 16.38
CA TRP A 71 -9.93 -13.55 15.19
C TRP A 71 -9.13 -12.29 14.90
N LEU A 72 -9.72 -11.11 15.04
CA LEU A 72 -9.03 -9.82 14.82
C LEU A 72 -7.97 -9.52 15.90
N THR A 73 -8.08 -10.07 17.09
CA THR A 73 -7.07 -9.90 18.15
C THR A 73 -5.96 -10.95 18.11
N SER A 74 -6.07 -11.96 17.25
CA SER A 74 -5.00 -12.96 17.12
C SER A 74 -3.69 -12.33 16.63
N THR A 75 -2.56 -12.86 17.09
CA THR A 75 -1.19 -12.33 16.86
C THR A 75 -0.82 -12.14 15.38
N ARG A 76 -1.44 -12.94 14.49
CA ARG A 76 -1.21 -12.85 13.05
C ARG A 76 -1.84 -11.60 12.38
N ARG A 77 -2.61 -10.78 13.12
CA ARG A 77 -3.38 -9.64 12.60
C ARG A 77 -3.07 -8.34 13.35
N GLY A 78 -1.77 -8.04 13.44
CA GLY A 78 -1.28 -6.87 14.20
C GLY A 78 -1.66 -5.52 13.59
N SER A 79 -1.77 -5.41 12.26
CA SER A 79 -2.02 -4.13 11.60
C SER A 79 -3.46 -3.65 11.73
N VAL A 80 -3.64 -2.44 12.26
CA VAL A 80 -4.94 -1.75 12.37
C VAL A 80 -5.63 -1.63 11.00
N ASN A 81 -4.89 -1.28 9.95
CA ASN A 81 -5.44 -1.17 8.60
C ASN A 81 -5.93 -2.52 8.05
N THR A 82 -5.22 -3.62 8.36
CA THR A 82 -5.68 -4.96 8.01
C THR A 82 -7.00 -5.29 8.70
N LYS A 83 -7.11 -4.99 9.99
CA LYS A 83 -8.35 -5.21 10.76
C LYS A 83 -9.51 -4.39 10.19
N ARG A 84 -9.29 -3.11 9.89
CA ARG A 84 -10.29 -2.23 9.25
C ARG A 84 -10.77 -2.78 7.91
N ASN A 85 -9.84 -3.17 7.04
CA ASN A 85 -10.17 -3.74 5.74
C ASN A 85 -10.99 -5.03 5.87
N TYR A 86 -10.67 -5.88 6.84
CA TYR A 86 -11.42 -7.12 7.07
C TYR A 86 -12.85 -6.85 7.56
N LEU A 87 -13.02 -5.88 8.47
CA LEU A 87 -14.35 -5.45 8.90
C LEU A 87 -15.16 -4.86 7.75
N ASP A 88 -14.53 -4.00 6.96
CA ASP A 88 -15.18 -3.37 5.81
C ASP A 88 -15.56 -4.43 4.76
N ASP A 89 -14.74 -5.48 4.55
CA ASP A 89 -15.10 -6.60 3.66
C ASP A 89 -16.30 -7.40 4.18
N ILE A 90 -16.38 -7.67 5.49
CA ILE A 90 -17.55 -8.34 6.07
C ILE A 90 -18.80 -7.49 5.83
N ARG A 91 -18.74 -6.21 6.18
CA ARG A 91 -19.88 -5.31 6.13
C ARG A 91 -20.33 -4.94 4.72
N THR A 92 -19.40 -4.70 3.81
CA THR A 92 -19.70 -4.18 2.47
C THR A 92 -19.75 -5.25 1.39
N THR A 93 -19.34 -6.46 1.72
CA THR A 93 -19.29 -7.58 0.75
C THR A 93 -20.08 -8.79 1.26
N TRP A 94 -19.68 -9.38 2.38
CA TRP A 94 -20.21 -10.67 2.79
C TRP A 94 -21.59 -10.59 3.43
N ALA A 95 -21.85 -9.59 4.27
CA ALA A 95 -23.18 -9.40 4.85
C ALA A 95 -24.24 -9.03 3.80
N PRO A 96 -23.99 -8.09 2.86
CA PRO A 96 -24.91 -7.85 1.75
C PRO A 96 -25.13 -9.10 0.88
N TYR A 97 -24.07 -9.87 0.60
CA TYR A 97 -24.23 -11.10 -0.18
C TYR A 97 -25.06 -12.15 0.55
N ALA A 98 -24.87 -12.35 1.85
CA ALA A 98 -25.71 -13.24 2.67
C ALA A 98 -27.20 -12.85 2.58
N ARG A 99 -27.50 -11.54 2.60
CA ARG A 99 -28.88 -11.06 2.44
C ARG A 99 -29.49 -11.42 1.08
N THR A 100 -28.70 -11.43 0.00
CA THR A 100 -29.20 -11.89 -1.32
C THR A 100 -29.55 -13.37 -1.35
N LEU A 101 -28.99 -14.15 -0.41
CA LEU A 101 -29.30 -15.58 -0.22
C LEU A 101 -30.38 -15.83 0.85
N GLY A 102 -31.09 -14.78 1.27
CA GLY A 102 -32.20 -14.88 2.24
C GLY A 102 -31.76 -14.89 3.71
N GLN A 103 -30.49 -14.62 4.01
CA GLN A 103 -30.00 -14.50 5.38
C GLN A 103 -30.22 -13.07 5.90
N GLU A 104 -30.84 -12.90 7.05
CA GLU A 104 -30.98 -11.56 7.64
C GLU A 104 -29.63 -10.96 8.02
N ARG A 105 -28.74 -11.78 8.59
CA ARG A 105 -27.38 -11.42 9.02
C ARG A 105 -26.38 -12.45 8.53
N PHE A 106 -25.16 -12.02 8.31
CA PHE A 106 -24.09 -12.94 7.93
C PHE A 106 -23.72 -13.86 9.09
N ALA A 107 -23.83 -15.15 8.85
CA ALA A 107 -23.38 -16.22 9.75
C ALA A 107 -22.21 -16.97 9.12
N LEU A 108 -21.19 -17.32 9.92
CA LEU A 108 -20.15 -18.23 9.47
C LEU A 108 -20.77 -19.59 9.14
N GLY A 109 -20.41 -20.12 7.95
CA GLY A 109 -20.97 -21.39 7.48
C GLY A 109 -22.25 -21.25 6.66
N CYS A 110 -22.78 -20.03 6.45
CA CYS A 110 -23.99 -19.83 5.64
C CYS A 110 -23.77 -19.99 4.12
N PHE A 111 -22.51 -20.00 3.67
CA PHE A 111 -22.17 -20.13 2.24
C PHE A 111 -21.74 -21.55 1.89
N THR A 112 -22.18 -22.02 0.75
CA THR A 112 -21.67 -23.20 0.05
C THR A 112 -20.53 -22.81 -0.91
N SER A 113 -19.81 -23.81 -1.43
CA SER A 113 -18.79 -23.54 -2.45
C SER A 113 -19.39 -23.01 -3.76
N ASP A 114 -20.63 -23.38 -4.08
CA ASP A 114 -21.33 -22.86 -5.26
C ASP A 114 -21.74 -21.39 -5.08
N ASP A 115 -22.12 -20.98 -3.87
CA ASP A 115 -22.36 -19.57 -3.56
C ASP A 115 -21.10 -18.75 -3.75
N ILE A 116 -19.96 -19.25 -3.26
CA ILE A 116 -18.67 -18.55 -3.44
C ILE A 116 -18.30 -18.43 -4.91
N ARG A 117 -18.49 -19.48 -5.69
CA ARG A 117 -18.27 -19.45 -7.14
C ARG A 117 -19.17 -18.43 -7.83
N SER A 118 -20.46 -18.43 -7.52
CA SER A 118 -21.45 -17.49 -8.04
C SER A 118 -21.07 -16.04 -7.69
N TRP A 119 -20.70 -15.79 -6.44
CA TRP A 119 -20.22 -14.48 -5.99
C TRP A 119 -18.99 -14.04 -6.80
N ARG A 120 -17.99 -14.90 -6.98
CA ARG A 120 -16.77 -14.61 -7.72
C ARG A 120 -17.09 -14.22 -9.17
N MET A 121 -17.90 -15.05 -9.86
CA MET A 121 -18.32 -14.77 -11.25
C MET A 121 -19.04 -13.43 -11.37
N HIS A 122 -19.91 -13.10 -10.40
CA HIS A 122 -20.57 -11.81 -10.38
C HIS A 122 -19.57 -10.66 -10.19
N GLN A 123 -18.58 -10.77 -9.31
CA GLN A 123 -17.56 -9.75 -9.13
C GLN A 123 -16.70 -9.55 -10.40
N GLU A 124 -16.35 -10.64 -11.08
CA GLU A 124 -15.62 -10.60 -12.35
C GLU A 124 -16.45 -9.88 -13.44
N ALA A 125 -17.74 -10.19 -13.55
CA ALA A 125 -18.66 -9.52 -14.48
C ALA A 125 -18.82 -8.02 -14.19
N GLN A 126 -18.72 -7.61 -12.92
CA GLN A 126 -18.70 -6.19 -12.52
C GLN A 126 -17.34 -5.51 -12.73
N GLY A 127 -16.34 -6.23 -13.24
CA GLY A 127 -15.01 -5.69 -13.49
C GLY A 127 -14.16 -5.48 -12.22
N ALA A 128 -14.46 -6.18 -11.12
CA ALA A 128 -13.65 -6.11 -9.91
C ALA A 128 -12.24 -6.68 -10.17
N PRO A 129 -11.17 -6.01 -9.72
CA PRO A 129 -9.81 -6.49 -9.92
C PRO A 129 -9.58 -7.86 -9.29
N PRO A 130 -8.87 -8.81 -9.97
CA PRO A 130 -8.56 -10.13 -9.44
C PRO A 130 -7.91 -10.11 -8.05
N THR A 131 -7.05 -9.12 -7.78
CA THR A 131 -6.40 -8.93 -6.47
C THR A 131 -7.40 -8.61 -5.36
N THR A 132 -8.45 -7.82 -5.67
CA THR A 132 -9.53 -7.49 -4.73
C THR A 132 -10.38 -8.73 -4.43
N ILE A 133 -10.74 -9.49 -5.45
CA ILE A 133 -11.49 -10.74 -5.30
C ILE A 133 -10.69 -11.73 -4.45
N ALA A 134 -9.41 -11.96 -4.80
CA ALA A 134 -8.53 -12.85 -4.04
C ALA A 134 -8.38 -12.43 -2.58
N ARG A 135 -8.24 -11.12 -2.30
CA ARG A 135 -8.13 -10.59 -0.93
C ARG A 135 -9.39 -10.89 -0.11
N ARG A 136 -10.58 -10.65 -0.67
CA ARG A 136 -11.87 -10.90 0.00
C ARG A 136 -12.07 -12.40 0.29
N LEU A 137 -11.76 -13.26 -0.67
CA LEU A 137 -11.81 -14.72 -0.49
C LEU A 137 -10.80 -15.20 0.57
N ASN A 138 -9.58 -14.65 0.56
CA ASN A 138 -8.57 -14.97 1.57
C ASN A 138 -9.00 -14.57 2.98
N MET A 139 -9.65 -13.42 3.14
CA MET A 139 -10.21 -12.96 4.41
C MET A 139 -11.27 -13.92 4.90
N LEU A 140 -12.29 -14.24 4.09
CA LEU A 140 -13.38 -15.17 4.45
C LEU A 140 -12.82 -16.55 4.82
N SER A 141 -11.94 -17.11 3.99
CA SER A 141 -11.29 -18.40 4.24
C SER A 141 -10.48 -18.40 5.54
N SER A 142 -9.79 -17.30 5.85
CA SER A 142 -9.01 -17.17 7.08
C SER A 142 -9.88 -17.07 8.34
N LEU A 143 -10.99 -16.34 8.28
CA LEU A 143 -11.95 -16.26 9.37
C LEU A 143 -12.63 -17.62 9.59
N HIS A 144 -13.04 -18.28 8.51
CA HIS A 144 -13.67 -19.61 8.59
C HIS A 144 -12.70 -20.65 9.20
N LYS A 145 -11.43 -20.68 8.78
CA LYS A 145 -10.43 -21.58 9.37
C LYS A 145 -10.22 -21.33 10.85
N TYR A 146 -10.17 -20.07 11.27
CA TYR A 146 -10.05 -19.72 12.68
C TYR A 146 -11.24 -20.20 13.50
N ALA A 147 -12.45 -20.07 12.96
CA ALA A 147 -13.67 -20.47 13.62
C ALA A 147 -13.84 -21.99 13.67
N ALA A 148 -13.46 -22.72 12.60
CA ALA A 148 -13.55 -24.18 12.54
C ALA A 148 -12.66 -24.90 13.57
N GLU A 149 -11.64 -24.23 14.12
CA GLU A 149 -10.86 -24.75 15.24
C GLU A 149 -11.60 -24.64 16.59
N ARG A 150 -12.74 -23.95 16.65
CA ARG A 150 -13.43 -23.54 17.89
C ARG A 150 -14.90 -23.92 17.94
N MET A 151 -15.46 -24.22 16.80
CA MET A 151 -16.86 -24.66 16.69
C MET A 151 -17.02 -25.62 15.51
N ASP A 152 -18.07 -26.42 15.55
CA ASP A 152 -18.44 -27.28 14.43
C ASP A 152 -18.99 -26.42 13.29
N LEU A 153 -18.25 -26.36 12.17
CA LEU A 153 -18.62 -25.62 10.99
C LEU A 153 -18.59 -26.53 9.76
N PRO A 154 -19.43 -26.27 8.77
CA PRO A 154 -19.30 -26.88 7.45
C PRO A 154 -17.90 -26.70 6.90
N ARG A 155 -17.53 -27.52 5.92
CA ARG A 155 -16.26 -27.35 5.23
C ARG A 155 -16.10 -25.92 4.72
N ASN A 156 -14.86 -25.39 4.77
CA ASN A 156 -14.55 -24.05 4.26
C ASN A 156 -15.06 -23.91 2.81
N PRO A 157 -15.98 -22.98 2.55
CA PRO A 157 -16.59 -22.84 1.23
C PRO A 157 -15.63 -22.30 0.16
N VAL A 158 -14.53 -21.65 0.56
CA VAL A 158 -13.53 -21.09 -0.36
C VAL A 158 -12.52 -22.17 -0.73
N THR A 159 -12.59 -22.65 -1.97
CA THR A 159 -11.66 -23.63 -2.51
C THR A 159 -10.46 -22.96 -3.20
N GLN A 160 -9.48 -23.74 -3.62
CA GLN A 160 -8.36 -23.21 -4.40
C GLN A 160 -8.79 -22.76 -5.79
N ASP A 161 -9.77 -23.46 -6.37
CA ASP A 161 -10.29 -23.17 -7.72
C ASP A 161 -11.13 -21.88 -7.77
N ASP A 162 -11.65 -21.43 -6.63
CA ASP A 162 -12.38 -20.16 -6.55
C ASP A 162 -11.45 -18.93 -6.53
N ARG A 163 -10.15 -19.15 -6.33
CA ARG A 163 -9.20 -18.05 -6.27
C ARG A 163 -8.77 -17.63 -7.66
N PRO A 164 -9.01 -16.36 -8.06
CA PRO A 164 -8.54 -15.89 -9.34
C PRO A 164 -7.01 -15.98 -9.40
N LYS A 165 -6.51 -16.33 -10.58
CA LYS A 165 -5.06 -16.27 -10.84
C LYS A 165 -4.63 -14.82 -10.76
N VAL A 166 -3.90 -14.50 -9.72
CA VAL A 166 -3.24 -13.19 -9.58
C VAL A 166 -1.83 -13.35 -10.14
N ASP A 167 -1.58 -12.77 -11.28
CA ASP A 167 -0.25 -12.76 -11.87
C ASP A 167 0.67 -11.92 -10.98
N LYS A 168 1.49 -12.61 -10.18
CA LYS A 168 2.45 -11.98 -9.25
C LYS A 168 3.52 -11.18 -9.99
N GLY A 169 3.77 -11.49 -11.25
CA GLY A 169 4.70 -10.74 -12.11
C GLY A 169 4.09 -9.43 -12.64
N ASN A 170 2.77 -9.36 -12.75
CA ASN A 170 2.06 -8.27 -13.40
C ASN A 170 1.23 -7.39 -12.46
N THR A 171 1.06 -7.76 -11.19
CA THR A 171 0.32 -6.94 -10.19
C THR A 171 0.97 -5.61 -9.90
N SER A 172 2.22 -5.47 -10.24
CA SER A 172 2.94 -4.21 -10.10
C SER A 172 2.83 -3.29 -11.34
N THR A 173 2.20 -3.73 -12.42
CA THR A 173 2.10 -2.96 -13.67
C THR A 173 1.10 -1.80 -13.63
N SER A 174 0.28 -1.70 -12.60
CA SER A 174 -0.74 -0.65 -12.51
C SER A 174 -0.24 0.68 -11.93
N THR A 175 0.87 0.71 -11.20
CA THR A 175 1.41 1.96 -10.64
C THR A 175 2.26 2.66 -11.69
N PRO A 176 1.89 3.84 -12.16
CA PRO A 176 2.70 4.59 -13.12
C PRO A 176 4.05 4.97 -12.50
N VAL A 177 5.04 5.16 -13.37
CA VAL A 177 6.35 5.71 -13.04
C VAL A 177 6.45 7.06 -13.73
N LEU A 178 6.75 8.10 -12.99
CA LEU A 178 6.93 9.45 -13.49
C LEU A 178 8.38 9.61 -14.00
N GLU A 179 8.56 10.43 -15.02
CA GLU A 179 9.90 10.84 -15.47
C GLU A 179 10.48 11.86 -14.47
N ILE A 180 11.81 12.06 -14.52
CA ILE A 180 12.47 13.09 -13.70
C ILE A 180 11.89 14.48 -14.00
N ALA A 181 11.63 14.77 -15.27
CA ALA A 181 11.00 16.02 -15.70
C ALA A 181 9.58 16.20 -15.10
N ASP A 182 8.82 15.12 -14.96
CA ASP A 182 7.51 15.18 -14.30
C ASP A 182 7.63 15.54 -12.80
N ILE A 183 8.62 14.96 -12.11
CA ILE A 183 8.88 15.29 -10.70
C ILE A 183 9.27 16.77 -10.54
N GLN A 184 10.10 17.29 -11.45
CA GLN A 184 10.48 18.71 -11.50
C GLN A 184 9.24 19.58 -11.74
N ALA A 185 8.44 19.26 -12.74
CA ALA A 185 7.22 20.01 -13.06
C ALA A 185 6.20 20.02 -11.90
N LEU A 186 6.15 18.97 -11.08
CA LEU A 186 5.32 18.98 -9.86
C LEU A 186 5.82 20.00 -8.82
N CYS A 187 7.15 20.15 -8.67
CA CYS A 187 7.72 21.18 -7.80
C CYS A 187 7.46 22.60 -8.36
N ASP A 188 7.62 22.79 -9.67
CA ASP A 188 7.46 24.11 -10.32
C ASP A 188 6.03 24.65 -10.19
N VAL A 189 5.02 23.78 -10.13
CA VAL A 189 3.62 24.20 -9.94
C VAL A 189 3.18 24.26 -8.47
N ALA A 190 4.06 23.95 -7.52
CA ALA A 190 3.76 24.06 -6.10
C ALA A 190 3.46 25.53 -5.72
N GLU A 191 2.39 25.73 -4.95
CA GLU A 191 1.95 27.06 -4.53
C GLU A 191 2.62 27.52 -3.22
N THR A 192 3.12 26.52 -2.46
CA THR A 192 3.80 26.78 -1.19
C THR A 192 5.08 25.95 -1.11
N GLU A 193 6.05 26.46 -0.37
CA GLU A 193 7.29 25.72 -0.08
C GLU A 193 6.98 24.40 0.65
N PHE A 194 5.92 24.38 1.44
CA PHE A 194 5.48 23.16 2.13
C PHE A 194 5.02 22.05 1.17
N ASP A 195 4.25 22.40 0.13
CA ASP A 195 3.85 21.42 -0.89
C ASP A 195 5.07 20.83 -1.60
N CYS A 196 6.06 21.68 -1.92
CA CYS A 196 7.32 21.24 -2.54
C CYS A 196 8.16 20.38 -1.57
N LEU A 197 8.24 20.76 -0.30
CA LEU A 197 8.92 19.98 0.75
C LEU A 197 8.32 18.58 0.89
N VAL A 198 6.99 18.47 0.98
CA VAL A 198 6.29 17.18 1.08
C VAL A 198 6.59 16.30 -0.12
N LEU A 199 6.50 16.86 -1.34
CA LEU A 199 6.84 16.15 -2.57
C LEU A 199 8.29 15.65 -2.56
N GLN A 200 9.24 16.53 -2.24
CA GLN A 200 10.66 16.21 -2.25
C GLN A 200 11.05 15.17 -1.19
N LEU A 201 10.49 15.25 0.01
CA LEU A 201 10.72 14.25 1.05
C LEU A 201 10.23 12.87 0.63
N LEU A 202 8.98 12.78 0.13
CA LEU A 202 8.40 11.51 -0.33
C LEU A 202 9.23 10.88 -1.46
N TYR A 203 9.66 11.69 -2.43
CA TYR A 203 10.45 11.20 -3.55
C TYR A 203 11.87 10.82 -3.11
N THR A 204 12.57 11.72 -2.42
CA THR A 204 13.97 11.54 -2.04
C THR A 204 14.17 10.32 -1.14
N LEU A 205 13.32 10.17 -0.13
CA LEU A 205 13.42 9.08 0.84
C LEU A 205 12.77 7.79 0.35
N ALA A 206 12.02 7.83 -0.75
CA ALA A 206 11.16 6.72 -1.19
C ALA A 206 10.37 6.12 -0.01
N GLY A 207 10.00 6.95 0.97
CA GLY A 207 9.34 6.56 2.20
C GLY A 207 7.90 6.09 1.96
N ARG A 208 7.39 5.27 2.87
CA ARG A 208 5.94 5.06 2.92
C ARG A 208 5.30 6.32 3.50
N VAL A 209 4.14 6.71 2.97
CA VAL A 209 3.47 7.93 3.43
C VAL A 209 3.22 7.93 4.95
N THR A 210 2.91 6.78 5.53
CA THR A 210 2.73 6.64 6.98
C THR A 210 4.01 6.92 7.76
N GLU A 211 5.16 6.49 7.28
CA GLU A 211 6.46 6.76 7.88
C GLU A 211 6.71 8.28 7.95
N MET A 212 6.42 8.99 6.86
CA MET A 212 6.59 10.44 6.80
C MET A 212 5.59 11.21 7.65
N CYS A 213 4.34 10.74 7.70
CA CYS A 213 3.30 11.38 8.51
C CYS A 213 3.49 11.13 10.02
N GLU A 214 4.04 9.99 10.40
CA GLU A 214 4.28 9.60 11.80
C GLU A 214 5.58 10.17 12.38
N ALA A 215 6.53 10.62 11.53
CA ALA A 215 7.80 11.18 11.98
C ALA A 215 7.62 12.44 12.85
N ASP A 216 8.49 12.56 13.85
CA ASP A 216 8.58 13.69 14.76
C ASP A 216 9.86 14.51 14.54
N VAL A 217 9.91 15.73 15.05
CA VAL A 217 11.10 16.59 14.99
C VAL A 217 12.30 15.92 15.66
N THR A 218 12.07 15.10 16.68
CA THR A 218 13.10 14.33 17.39
C THR A 218 13.74 13.23 16.55
N ASP A 219 13.12 12.85 15.44
CA ASP A 219 13.66 11.84 14.51
C ASP A 219 14.69 12.43 13.54
N ILE A 220 14.94 13.74 13.64
CA ILE A 220 16.02 14.39 12.90
C ILE A 220 17.35 14.14 13.58
N VAL A 221 18.27 13.53 12.83
CA VAL A 221 19.61 13.19 13.32
C VAL A 221 20.66 13.87 12.46
N ARG A 222 21.65 14.53 13.08
CA ARG A 222 22.82 15.08 12.37
C ARG A 222 23.97 14.08 12.43
N ARG A 223 24.37 13.56 11.25
CA ARG A 223 25.52 12.65 11.13
C ARG A 223 26.43 13.15 10.00
N THR A 224 27.74 13.15 10.22
CA THR A 224 28.75 13.50 9.20
C THR A 224 28.45 14.83 8.45
N GLY A 225 27.94 15.84 9.17
CA GLY A 225 27.59 17.14 8.60
C GLY A 225 26.30 17.17 7.78
N ARG A 226 25.56 16.06 7.70
CA ARG A 226 24.28 15.97 6.98
C ARG A 226 23.11 15.77 7.93
N ILE A 227 21.95 16.25 7.52
CA ILE A 227 20.67 15.96 8.17
C ILE A 227 20.16 14.62 7.65
N HIS A 228 19.75 13.77 8.57
CA HIS A 228 19.10 12.50 8.32
C HIS A 228 17.75 12.50 9.01
N VAL A 229 16.82 11.74 8.47
CA VAL A 229 15.55 11.43 9.14
C VAL A 229 15.58 9.97 9.54
N ASP A 230 15.39 9.71 10.84
CA ASP A 230 15.21 8.36 11.35
C ASP A 230 13.74 7.98 11.20
N VAL A 231 13.47 6.99 10.39
CA VAL A 231 12.12 6.56 10.08
C VAL A 231 11.87 5.23 10.77
N THR A 232 11.22 5.27 11.92
CA THR A 232 10.89 4.08 12.70
C THR A 232 9.88 3.19 11.98
N ARG A 233 10.11 1.88 12.01
CA ARG A 233 9.32 0.87 11.29
C ARG A 233 8.55 -0.07 12.20
N LYS A 234 7.56 -0.71 11.60
CA LYS A 234 7.05 -1.98 12.12
C LYS A 234 8.23 -2.94 12.26
N GLU A 235 8.35 -3.56 13.44
CA GLU A 235 9.41 -4.50 13.80
C GLU A 235 10.75 -3.88 14.24
N ASN A 236 10.74 -2.60 14.66
CA ASN A 236 11.92 -1.95 15.30
C ASN A 236 13.19 -1.94 14.45
N LYS A 237 13.06 -1.84 13.13
CA LYS A 237 14.19 -1.66 12.22
C LYS A 237 14.34 -0.18 11.90
N ASP A 238 15.25 0.50 12.55
CA ASP A 238 15.54 1.90 12.33
C ASP A 238 16.15 2.11 10.93
N ARG A 239 15.63 3.08 10.22
CA ARG A 239 16.13 3.48 8.91
C ARG A 239 16.49 4.96 8.91
N VAL A 240 17.76 5.23 9.04
CA VAL A 240 18.30 6.58 9.03
C VAL A 240 18.65 6.97 7.60
N LEU A 241 17.92 7.91 7.02
CA LEU A 241 18.06 8.32 5.63
C LEU A 241 18.63 9.74 5.52
N PRO A 242 19.73 9.94 4.77
CA PRO A 242 20.28 11.25 4.53
C PRO A 242 19.39 12.09 3.61
N LEU A 243 19.29 13.38 3.90
CA LEU A 243 18.64 14.35 3.02
C LEU A 243 19.67 15.07 2.13
N PRO A 244 19.31 15.37 0.87
CA PRO A 244 20.02 16.36 0.07
C PRO A 244 20.00 17.73 0.77
N ALA A 245 21.04 18.54 0.60
CA ALA A 245 21.18 19.83 1.29
C ALA A 245 19.95 20.73 1.13
N ALA A 246 19.46 20.92 -0.11
CA ALA A 246 18.31 21.76 -0.37
C ALA A 246 17.03 21.28 0.34
N VAL A 247 16.81 19.97 0.43
CA VAL A 247 15.65 19.41 1.16
C VAL A 247 15.83 19.56 2.66
N ALA A 248 17.06 19.41 3.15
CA ALA A 248 17.41 19.60 4.55
C ALA A 248 17.21 21.05 4.98
N ASP A 249 17.55 22.02 4.14
CA ASP A 249 17.34 23.45 4.41
C ASP A 249 15.84 23.76 4.49
N MET A 250 15.05 23.36 3.49
CA MET A 250 13.59 23.54 3.50
C MET A 250 12.94 22.88 4.73
N LEU A 251 13.41 21.69 5.12
CA LEU A 251 12.91 21.01 6.32
C LEU A 251 13.29 21.78 7.59
N THR A 252 14.51 22.29 7.66
CA THR A 252 14.99 23.10 8.81
C THR A 252 14.16 24.36 8.96
N ASP A 253 13.85 25.05 7.87
CA ASP A 253 13.00 26.24 7.87
C ASP A 253 11.59 25.91 8.32
N HIS A 254 11.03 24.80 7.84
CA HIS A 254 9.69 24.33 8.23
C HIS A 254 9.58 24.02 9.73
N ILE A 255 10.63 23.48 10.35
CA ILE A 255 10.64 23.14 11.77
C ILE A 255 11.15 24.27 12.67
N THR A 256 11.51 25.42 12.12
CA THR A 256 12.12 26.53 12.87
C THR A 256 11.40 26.78 14.19
N GLY A 257 12.17 26.79 15.29
CA GLY A 257 11.66 26.99 16.64
C GLY A 257 10.99 25.79 17.31
N ARG A 258 10.86 24.65 16.60
CA ARG A 258 10.31 23.41 17.18
C ARG A 258 11.41 22.42 17.55
N THR A 259 11.32 21.87 18.77
CA THR A 259 12.24 20.83 19.28
C THR A 259 11.56 19.48 19.48
N ALA A 260 10.24 19.42 19.35
CA ALA A 260 9.43 18.22 19.50
C ALA A 260 8.12 18.32 18.71
N GLY A 261 7.36 17.25 18.70
CA GLY A 261 6.09 17.13 18.00
C GLY A 261 6.25 16.71 16.54
N PRO A 262 5.15 16.70 15.76
CA PRO A 262 5.14 16.18 14.39
C PRO A 262 6.18 16.85 13.50
N LEU A 263 6.89 16.08 12.70
CA LEU A 263 7.85 16.61 11.72
C LEU A 263 7.16 17.54 10.71
N LEU A 264 6.06 17.07 10.13
CA LEU A 264 5.27 17.81 9.16
C LEU A 264 3.94 18.24 9.78
N LEU A 265 3.66 19.54 9.74
CA LEU A 265 2.40 20.13 10.18
C LEU A 265 1.58 20.57 8.98
N GLY A 266 0.30 20.16 8.96
CA GLY A 266 -0.68 20.66 8.00
C GLY A 266 -1.05 22.14 8.22
N ALA A 267 -1.94 22.63 7.38
CA ALA A 267 -2.40 24.04 7.45
C ALA A 267 -3.13 24.37 8.75
N ASP A 268 -3.71 23.39 9.43
CA ASP A 268 -4.35 23.47 10.74
C ASP A 268 -3.36 23.39 11.92
N ARG A 269 -2.08 23.32 11.63
CA ARG A 269 -0.98 23.10 12.59
C ARG A 269 -1.05 21.77 13.35
N GLU A 270 -1.84 20.83 12.86
CA GLU A 270 -1.90 19.47 13.32
C GLU A 270 -0.94 18.56 12.49
N ARG A 271 -0.70 17.36 12.97
CA ARG A 271 0.10 16.36 12.25
C ARG A 271 -0.45 16.11 10.85
N LEU A 272 0.40 16.23 9.84
CA LEU A 272 0.04 15.93 8.46
C LEU A 272 -0.48 14.48 8.33
N THR A 273 -1.65 14.33 7.74
CA THR A 273 -2.25 13.01 7.52
C THR A 273 -1.99 12.50 6.11
N ARG A 274 -2.12 11.19 5.92
CA ARG A 274 -2.09 10.60 4.58
C ARG A 274 -3.08 11.27 3.62
N HIS A 275 -4.26 11.64 4.11
CA HIS A 275 -5.29 12.29 3.28
C HIS A 275 -4.85 13.68 2.80
N ASP A 276 -4.15 14.42 3.64
CA ASP A 276 -3.60 15.74 3.27
C ASP A 276 -2.51 15.57 2.21
N VAL A 277 -1.63 14.58 2.36
CA VAL A 277 -0.61 14.24 1.36
C VAL A 277 -1.25 13.84 0.03
N ASP A 278 -2.25 12.95 0.05
CA ASP A 278 -3.00 12.57 -1.16
C ASP A 278 -3.63 13.81 -1.82
N GLY A 279 -4.18 14.74 -1.02
CA GLY A 279 -4.74 16.01 -1.50
C GLY A 279 -3.71 16.93 -2.15
N ILE A 280 -2.52 17.07 -1.54
CA ILE A 280 -1.40 17.85 -2.11
C ILE A 280 -0.98 17.26 -3.45
N LEU A 281 -0.68 15.97 -3.51
CA LEU A 281 -0.19 15.32 -4.73
C LEU A 281 -1.22 15.33 -5.86
N THR A 282 -2.49 15.09 -5.55
CA THR A 282 -3.59 15.20 -6.52
C THR A 282 -3.67 16.62 -7.10
N ARG A 283 -3.58 17.64 -6.25
CA ARG A 283 -3.59 19.05 -6.70
C ARG A 283 -2.41 19.37 -7.60
N LEU A 284 -1.20 18.98 -7.20
CA LEU A 284 0.02 19.19 -8.00
C LEU A 284 -0.06 18.46 -9.34
N GLY A 285 -0.47 17.19 -9.35
CA GLY A 285 -0.62 16.39 -10.57
C GLY A 285 -1.60 17.01 -11.57
N HIS A 286 -2.75 17.48 -11.08
CA HIS A 286 -3.73 18.14 -11.92
C HIS A 286 -3.21 19.49 -12.47
N LYS A 287 -2.47 20.25 -11.66
CA LYS A 287 -1.94 21.54 -12.07
C LYS A 287 -0.82 21.40 -13.10
N ALA A 288 0.06 20.41 -12.89
CA ALA A 288 1.14 20.07 -13.84
C ALA A 288 0.62 19.29 -15.06
N ARG A 289 -0.66 18.86 -15.08
CA ARG A 289 -1.26 18.02 -16.13
C ARG A 289 -0.56 16.67 -16.32
N ILE A 290 -0.01 16.13 -15.25
CA ILE A 290 0.66 14.82 -15.25
C ILE A 290 -0.37 13.74 -14.97
N LEU A 291 -0.33 12.65 -15.75
CA LEU A 291 -1.29 11.54 -15.68
C LEU A 291 -2.76 11.97 -15.83
N THR A 292 -3.01 13.10 -16.49
CA THR A 292 -4.35 13.63 -16.76
C THR A 292 -4.65 13.59 -18.25
N CYS A 293 -5.94 13.62 -18.60
CA CYS A 293 -6.34 13.78 -19.99
C CYS A 293 -5.89 15.16 -20.51
N PRO A 294 -5.30 15.25 -21.72
CA PRO A 294 -4.87 16.51 -22.31
C PRO A 294 -5.99 17.55 -22.38
N ASP A 295 -7.21 17.08 -22.62
CA ASP A 295 -8.40 17.93 -22.82
C ASP A 295 -9.21 18.15 -21.54
N ALA A 296 -8.70 17.70 -20.38
CA ALA A 296 -9.42 17.85 -19.13
C ALA A 296 -9.41 19.30 -18.64
N TYR A 297 -10.59 19.78 -18.23
CA TYR A 297 -10.68 21.02 -17.49
C TYR A 297 -10.20 20.81 -16.05
N THR A 298 -9.06 21.39 -15.70
CA THR A 298 -8.41 21.23 -14.39
C THR A 298 -8.61 22.44 -13.46
N GLY A 299 -9.38 23.46 -13.90
CA GLY A 299 -9.60 24.68 -13.12
C GLY A 299 -10.51 24.48 -11.91
N ARG A 300 -10.11 25.02 -10.74
CA ARG A 300 -11.01 25.22 -9.60
C ARG A 300 -11.86 26.48 -9.85
N GLY A 301 -13.19 26.38 -9.74
CA GLY A 301 -14.08 27.51 -9.84
C GLY A 301 -15.14 27.37 -10.94
N ARG A 302 -15.91 28.46 -11.17
CA ARG A 302 -16.87 28.51 -12.28
C ARG A 302 -16.11 28.47 -13.61
N ARG A 303 -16.45 27.47 -14.42
CA ARG A 303 -15.99 27.35 -15.81
C ARG A 303 -16.25 28.70 -16.53
N ARG A 304 -15.25 29.17 -17.26
CA ARG A 304 -15.46 30.33 -18.16
C ARG A 304 -16.51 29.98 -19.21
N LYS A 305 -17.31 30.96 -19.62
CA LYS A 305 -18.41 30.77 -20.59
C LYS A 305 -17.92 30.31 -21.97
N ASP A 306 -16.65 30.58 -22.25
CA ASP A 306 -15.93 30.32 -23.51
C ASP A 306 -15.07 29.05 -23.46
N ASP A 307 -15.15 28.24 -22.39
CA ASP A 307 -14.38 26.99 -22.26
C ASP A 307 -15.23 25.80 -22.72
N ASP A 308 -15.04 25.39 -23.97
CA ASP A 308 -15.76 24.27 -24.60
C ASP A 308 -15.26 22.88 -24.18
N ARG A 309 -14.19 22.79 -23.37
CA ARG A 309 -13.68 21.51 -22.89
C ARG A 309 -14.74 20.74 -22.08
N PRO A 310 -14.91 19.44 -22.31
CA PRO A 310 -15.91 18.66 -21.58
C PRO A 310 -15.63 18.67 -20.07
N ARG A 311 -16.68 18.72 -19.25
CA ARG A 311 -16.54 18.53 -17.81
C ARG A 311 -15.93 17.17 -17.54
N HIS A 312 -14.76 17.18 -16.93
CA HIS A 312 -14.01 15.96 -16.64
C HIS A 312 -14.18 15.58 -15.17
N SER A 313 -14.70 14.38 -14.95
CA SER A 313 -14.72 13.79 -13.61
C SER A 313 -13.55 12.81 -13.47
N PHE A 314 -12.55 13.17 -12.71
CA PHE A 314 -11.40 12.30 -12.45
C PHE A 314 -11.81 10.94 -11.86
N ARG A 315 -12.89 10.90 -11.07
CA ARG A 315 -13.40 9.66 -10.45
C ARG A 315 -13.94 8.65 -11.48
N THR A 316 -14.41 9.13 -12.60
CA THR A 316 -15.03 8.30 -13.65
C THR A 316 -14.15 8.14 -14.89
N CYS A 317 -13.08 8.92 -15.00
CA CYS A 317 -12.17 8.84 -16.13
C CYS A 317 -11.30 7.59 -16.05
N LYS A 318 -11.26 6.82 -17.14
CA LYS A 318 -10.39 5.63 -17.25
C LYS A 318 -8.93 5.98 -17.59
N VAL A 319 -8.67 7.20 -18.05
CA VAL A 319 -7.35 7.66 -18.50
C VAL A 319 -6.62 8.41 -17.39
N CYS A 320 -7.32 9.30 -16.69
CA CYS A 320 -6.71 10.05 -15.59
C CYS A 320 -6.38 9.14 -14.40
N ARG A 321 -5.23 9.40 -13.80
CA ARG A 321 -4.78 8.74 -12.58
C ARG A 321 -4.24 9.79 -11.62
N ASP A 322 -4.55 9.63 -10.35
CA ASP A 322 -3.99 10.48 -9.30
C ASP A 322 -2.52 10.12 -9.06
N ILE A 323 -1.71 11.14 -8.82
CA ILE A 323 -0.36 10.95 -8.30
C ILE A 323 -0.51 10.66 -6.81
N THR A 324 -0.06 9.49 -6.42
CA THR A 324 -0.10 9.03 -5.02
C THR A 324 1.31 8.94 -4.45
N PRO A 325 1.49 8.90 -3.13
CA PRO A 325 2.80 8.64 -2.51
C PRO A 325 3.48 7.37 -3.05
N HIS A 326 2.67 6.36 -3.41
CA HIS A 326 3.20 5.13 -3.98
C HIS A 326 3.76 5.33 -5.40
N VAL A 327 3.21 6.24 -6.18
CA VAL A 327 3.74 6.63 -7.51
C VAL A 327 5.12 7.27 -7.35
N LEU A 328 5.29 8.21 -6.41
CA LEU A 328 6.58 8.84 -6.14
C LEU A 328 7.63 7.84 -5.68
N ARG A 329 7.26 6.95 -4.76
CA ARG A 329 8.14 5.87 -4.30
C ARG A 329 8.53 4.93 -5.45
N ALA A 330 7.57 4.51 -6.27
CA ALA A 330 7.81 3.67 -7.44
C ALA A 330 8.76 4.35 -8.43
N SER A 331 8.56 5.64 -8.70
CA SER A 331 9.42 6.43 -9.57
C SER A 331 10.84 6.51 -9.04
N ARG A 332 11.02 6.83 -7.75
CA ARG A 332 12.36 6.89 -7.14
C ARG A 332 13.11 5.56 -7.21
N ILE A 333 12.45 4.46 -6.86
CA ILE A 333 13.05 3.12 -6.92
C ILE A 333 13.45 2.80 -8.35
N THR A 334 12.57 3.07 -9.33
CA THR A 334 12.87 2.84 -10.75
C THR A 334 14.05 3.70 -11.21
N HIS A 335 14.09 4.99 -10.86
CA HIS A 335 15.20 5.89 -11.24
C HIS A 335 16.55 5.45 -10.64
N MET A 336 16.56 4.89 -9.43
CA MET A 336 17.79 4.34 -8.85
C MET A 336 18.26 3.10 -9.62
N LEU A 337 17.34 2.23 -10.04
CA LEU A 337 17.66 1.07 -10.86
C LEU A 337 18.12 1.46 -12.26
N ASP A 338 17.50 2.48 -12.87
CA ASP A 338 17.90 3.04 -14.15
C ASP A 338 19.31 3.70 -14.08
N ALA A 339 19.64 4.30 -12.93
CA ALA A 339 20.97 4.82 -12.62
C ALA A 339 21.99 3.70 -12.28
N LYS A 340 21.63 2.43 -12.48
CA LYS A 340 22.49 1.26 -12.25
C LYS A 340 22.96 1.09 -10.79
N VAL A 341 22.19 1.62 -9.82
CA VAL A 341 22.42 1.32 -8.40
C VAL A 341 22.14 -0.17 -8.19
N PRO A 342 23.04 -0.90 -7.51
CA PRO A 342 22.88 -2.33 -7.28
C PRO A 342 21.53 -2.69 -6.65
N LEU A 343 20.89 -3.74 -7.16
CA LEU A 343 19.54 -4.15 -6.72
C LEU A 343 19.45 -4.34 -5.20
N ALA A 344 20.50 -4.89 -4.58
CA ALA A 344 20.55 -5.12 -3.13
C ALA A 344 20.55 -3.80 -2.35
N GLU A 345 21.24 -2.77 -2.84
CA GLU A 345 21.26 -1.44 -2.23
C GLU A 345 19.90 -0.75 -2.38
N VAL A 346 19.28 -0.83 -3.55
CA VAL A 346 17.92 -0.30 -3.79
C VAL A 346 16.90 -1.02 -2.91
N GLN A 347 17.02 -2.34 -2.76
CA GLN A 347 16.18 -3.13 -1.87
C GLN A 347 16.32 -2.67 -0.42
N ALA A 348 17.55 -2.53 0.07
CA ALA A 348 17.84 -2.04 1.42
C ALA A 348 17.33 -0.61 1.63
N PHE A 349 17.59 0.27 0.65
CA PHE A 349 17.11 1.66 0.68
C PHE A 349 15.58 1.73 0.73
N ALA A 350 14.89 0.95 -0.11
CA ALA A 350 13.43 0.91 -0.16
C ALA A 350 12.81 0.10 0.97
N ASP A 351 13.59 -0.69 1.71
CA ASP A 351 13.11 -1.63 2.71
C ASP A 351 12.08 -2.62 2.19
N HIS A 352 12.47 -3.35 1.21
CA HIS A 352 11.65 -4.43 0.72
C HIS A 352 12.14 -5.75 1.32
N ASP A 353 11.32 -6.39 2.15
CA ASP A 353 11.62 -7.72 2.70
C ASP A 353 11.81 -8.78 1.60
N ASN A 354 11.09 -8.63 0.49
CA ASN A 354 11.15 -9.55 -0.64
C ASN A 354 11.84 -8.88 -1.84
N PRO A 355 12.99 -9.40 -2.30
CA PRO A 355 13.67 -8.92 -3.51
C PRO A 355 12.78 -8.84 -4.75
N ALA A 356 11.82 -9.76 -4.89
CA ALA A 356 10.87 -9.75 -6.00
C ALA A 356 10.04 -8.45 -6.06
N THR A 357 9.85 -7.77 -4.94
CA THR A 357 9.19 -6.45 -4.91
C THR A 357 10.03 -5.41 -5.64
N THR A 358 11.34 -5.36 -5.38
CA THR A 358 12.26 -4.42 -6.05
C THR A 358 12.41 -4.75 -7.53
N VAL A 359 12.56 -6.04 -7.87
CA VAL A 359 12.59 -6.53 -9.26
C VAL A 359 11.32 -6.16 -10.01
N GLY A 360 10.16 -6.21 -9.36
CA GLY A 360 8.89 -5.79 -9.93
C GLY A 360 8.87 -4.33 -10.40
N TYR A 361 9.59 -3.44 -9.74
CA TYR A 361 9.77 -2.04 -10.21
C TYR A 361 10.67 -1.96 -11.44
N TRP A 362 11.72 -2.75 -11.49
CA TRP A 362 12.64 -2.78 -12.63
C TRP A 362 12.00 -3.32 -13.91
N ASN A 363 11.15 -4.36 -13.78
CA ASN A 363 10.49 -4.97 -14.94
C ASN A 363 9.41 -4.09 -15.59
N ARG A 364 9.02 -2.98 -14.98
CA ARG A 364 7.97 -2.09 -15.48
C ARG A 364 8.40 -1.21 -16.63
N ARG A 365 9.68 -0.86 -16.70
CA ARG A 365 10.19 0.14 -17.63
C ARG A 365 11.15 -0.49 -18.64
N LYS A 366 10.98 -0.12 -19.91
CA LYS A 366 12.01 -0.28 -20.93
C LYS A 366 12.56 -1.70 -21.15
N VAL A 367 11.69 -2.73 -21.18
CA VAL A 367 12.13 -4.10 -21.50
C VAL A 367 12.92 -4.12 -22.83
N ALA A 368 12.47 -3.37 -23.84
CA ALA A 368 13.15 -3.29 -25.14
C ALA A 368 14.52 -2.61 -25.04
N GLU A 369 14.63 -1.46 -24.33
CA GLU A 369 15.90 -0.75 -24.15
C GLU A 369 16.87 -1.55 -23.31
N ARG A 370 16.38 -2.17 -22.22
CA ARG A 370 17.21 -3.06 -21.39
C ARG A 370 17.70 -4.30 -22.14
N ASN A 371 16.87 -4.89 -22.98
CA ASN A 371 17.29 -6.00 -23.82
C ASN A 371 18.36 -5.56 -24.84
N ALA A 372 18.25 -4.37 -25.39
CA ALA A 372 19.29 -3.79 -26.23
C ALA A 372 20.61 -3.62 -25.46
N GLU A 373 20.58 -3.03 -24.25
CA GLU A 373 21.78 -2.90 -23.40
C GLU A 373 22.41 -4.25 -23.05
N LEU A 374 21.61 -5.27 -22.75
CA LEU A 374 22.09 -6.62 -22.46
C LEU A 374 22.69 -7.29 -23.68
N VAL A 375 22.13 -7.06 -24.87
CA VAL A 375 22.67 -7.54 -26.15
C VAL A 375 23.98 -6.85 -26.44
N ASP A 376 24.04 -5.51 -26.26
CA ASP A 376 25.27 -4.73 -26.51
C ASP A 376 26.39 -5.10 -25.55
N ALA A 377 26.07 -5.33 -24.26
CA ALA A 377 27.04 -5.84 -23.28
C ALA A 377 27.60 -7.22 -23.67
N GLY A 378 26.74 -8.10 -24.20
CA GLY A 378 27.17 -9.39 -24.77
C GLY A 378 27.98 -9.25 -26.06
N ALA A 379 27.61 -8.32 -26.92
CA ALA A 379 28.28 -8.05 -28.19
C ALA A 379 29.72 -7.52 -27.99
N SER A 380 29.99 -6.78 -26.91
CA SER A 380 31.32 -6.26 -26.60
C SER A 380 32.37 -7.37 -26.39
N ILE A 381 31.94 -8.55 -25.97
CA ILE A 381 32.83 -9.74 -25.82
C ILE A 381 33.34 -10.22 -27.18
N PHE A 382 32.60 -9.95 -28.24
CA PHE A 382 32.92 -10.38 -29.61
C PHE A 382 33.39 -9.22 -30.52
N ALA A 383 33.43 -8.00 -30.01
CA ALA A 383 33.72 -6.80 -30.80
C ALA A 383 35.08 -6.88 -31.51
N ASP A 384 36.08 -7.55 -30.92
CA ASP A 384 37.43 -7.72 -31.48
C ASP A 384 37.63 -9.05 -32.22
N ARG A 385 36.62 -9.86 -32.36
CA ARG A 385 36.65 -11.19 -33.00
C ARG A 385 35.76 -11.22 -34.23
N ARG A 386 36.07 -10.35 -35.22
CA ARG A 386 35.52 -10.60 -36.54
C ARG A 386 36.26 -11.81 -37.14
N PRO A 387 35.55 -12.85 -37.63
CA PRO A 387 36.18 -13.85 -38.43
C PRO A 387 36.86 -13.13 -39.61
N SER A 388 38.15 -13.38 -39.84
CA SER A 388 38.82 -12.91 -41.04
C SER A 388 37.95 -13.31 -42.21
N THR A 389 37.48 -12.33 -42.95
CA THR A 389 36.70 -12.53 -44.16
C THR A 389 37.50 -13.47 -45.03
N LEU A 390 36.96 -14.64 -45.30
CA LEU A 390 37.42 -15.49 -46.38
C LEU A 390 37.35 -14.64 -47.66
N ASP A 391 38.53 -14.24 -48.16
CA ASP A 391 38.67 -13.65 -49.49
C ASP A 391 38.23 -14.68 -50.53
N HIS A 392 36.99 -14.63 -50.90
CA HIS A 392 36.49 -15.27 -52.11
C HIS A 392 36.82 -14.41 -53.30
N THR A 393 38.10 -14.30 -53.62
CA THR A 393 38.54 -13.96 -54.95
C THR A 393 38.35 -15.14 -55.86
N HIS A 394 37.15 -15.31 -56.38
CA HIS A 394 36.97 -16.10 -57.60
C HIS A 394 37.54 -15.26 -58.75
N GLN A 395 38.79 -15.56 -59.07
CA GLN A 395 39.33 -15.28 -60.41
C GLN A 395 38.51 -16.07 -61.43
N GLN A 396 37.65 -15.36 -62.14
CA GLN A 396 37.15 -15.84 -63.42
C GLN A 396 38.30 -15.58 -64.44
N GLU A 397 39.11 -16.58 -64.68
CA GLU A 397 39.88 -16.66 -65.90
C GLU A 397 38.95 -16.90 -67.07
N ALA A 398 38.81 -15.86 -67.88
CA ALA A 398 38.28 -15.96 -69.22
C ALA A 398 39.34 -16.63 -70.10
N THR A 399 39.01 -17.76 -70.67
CA THR A 399 39.75 -18.32 -71.79
C THR A 399 38.86 -18.28 -73.03
N ALA A 400 39.44 -17.68 -74.04
CA ALA A 400 39.20 -17.52 -75.45
C ALA A 400 38.21 -18.49 -76.12
#